data_2e09ea7fda5da3497097704c5f230958
#
_entry.id   2e09ea7fda5da3497097704c5f230958
#
_cell.length_a   1.000
_cell.length_b   1.000
_cell.length_c   1.000
_cell.angle_alpha   90.00
_cell.angle_beta   90.00
_cell.angle_gamma   90.00
#
_symmetry.space_group_name_H-M   'P 1'
#
loop_
_entity.id
_entity.type
_entity.pdbx_description
1 polymer ?
#
loop_
_entity_poly.entity_id
_entity_poly.type
_entity_poly.pdbx_seq_one_letter_code
_entity_poly.pdbx_strand_id
1 'polypeptide(L)'
;MIDAKDVKVLDINSEFFGVPTETLMENAGKGTAVFVFKKYKPKSVTIFCGMGNNGGDGFVAARYLSNYCKCTVVIVKDPSHIKTELARKNFEKLKGMDIVVYNQENIDDIIKLIEKSDVIIDAMLGVGLSGELREPYKSCVELLNKRNKATLVSVDVPTGLGTNLSIIADATVTFHDIKEGMNKETCGEIKIVDIGIPKDAETYVGPGELKVYYPKPSPTSHKGKNGVLLVIGGGPY
;
A
#
# COMPACT_ATOMS: atom_id res chain seq x y z
N MET A 1 6.32 -6.66 14.09
CA MET A 1 5.71 -7.12 12.81
C MET A 1 4.21 -7.17 12.98
N ILE A 2 3.49 -6.67 12.01
CA ILE A 2 2.03 -6.59 12.02
C ILE A 2 1.43 -7.29 10.80
N ASP A 3 0.26 -7.90 10.95
CA ASP A 3 -0.47 -8.52 9.86
C ASP A 3 -1.45 -7.54 9.16
N ALA A 4 -2.09 -7.99 8.08
CA ALA A 4 -3.02 -7.16 7.32
C ALA A 4 -4.28 -6.77 8.12
N LYS A 5 -4.67 -7.55 9.12
CA LYS A 5 -5.83 -7.23 9.97
C LYS A 5 -5.46 -6.17 10.99
N ASP A 6 -4.26 -6.27 11.59
CA ASP A 6 -3.75 -5.27 12.51
C ASP A 6 -3.59 -3.91 11.84
N VAL A 7 -3.06 -3.88 10.60
CA VAL A 7 -3.02 -2.64 9.80
C VAL A 7 -4.41 -2.01 9.69
N LYS A 8 -5.41 -2.82 9.36
CA LYS A 8 -6.79 -2.32 9.25
C LYS A 8 -7.38 -1.86 10.58
N VAL A 9 -7.02 -2.51 11.69
CA VAL A 9 -7.39 -2.09 13.05
C VAL A 9 -6.78 -0.72 13.33
N LEU A 10 -5.49 -0.56 13.07
CA LEU A 10 -4.77 0.71 13.31
C LEU A 10 -5.34 1.87 12.48
N ASP A 11 -5.70 1.64 11.23
CA ASP A 11 -6.35 2.66 10.39
C ASP A 11 -7.68 3.14 11.01
N ILE A 12 -8.54 2.19 11.43
CA ILE A 12 -9.85 2.51 12.02
C ILE A 12 -9.69 3.20 13.37
N ASN A 13 -8.77 2.71 14.21
CA ASN A 13 -8.50 3.28 15.52
C ASN A 13 -7.85 4.67 15.40
N SER A 14 -6.97 4.88 14.41
CA SER A 14 -6.37 6.19 14.17
C SER A 14 -7.44 7.25 13.89
N GLU A 15 -8.42 6.94 13.06
CA GLU A 15 -9.55 7.84 12.78
C GLU A 15 -10.38 8.11 14.04
N PHE A 16 -10.64 7.09 14.85
CA PHE A 16 -11.35 7.23 16.14
C PHE A 16 -10.59 8.10 17.13
N PHE A 17 -9.25 7.99 17.17
CA PHE A 17 -8.38 8.82 18.03
C PHE A 17 -7.96 10.14 17.38
N GLY A 18 -8.66 10.59 16.34
CA GLY A 18 -8.57 11.94 15.80
C GLY A 18 -7.54 12.13 14.67
N VAL A 19 -6.94 11.07 14.14
CA VAL A 19 -6.07 11.14 12.96
C VAL A 19 -6.80 10.55 11.75
N PRO A 20 -7.29 11.40 10.82
CA PRO A 20 -8.00 10.93 9.64
C PRO A 20 -7.13 10.03 8.76
N THR A 21 -7.72 9.00 8.16
CA THR A 21 -7.02 8.11 7.21
C THR A 21 -6.48 8.86 5.99
N GLU A 22 -7.06 10.00 5.62
CA GLU A 22 -6.51 10.90 4.59
C GLU A 22 -5.14 11.46 5.00
N THR A 23 -4.94 11.79 6.28
CA THR A 23 -3.65 12.24 6.81
C THR A 23 -2.62 11.14 6.79
N LEU A 24 -3.00 9.91 7.15
CA LEU A 24 -2.11 8.75 7.09
C LEU A 24 -1.63 8.51 5.65
N MET A 25 -2.52 8.52 4.65
CA MET A 25 -2.18 8.36 3.24
C MET A 25 -1.29 9.50 2.73
N GLU A 26 -1.56 10.74 3.11
CA GLU A 26 -0.74 11.90 2.74
C GLU A 26 0.69 11.73 3.28
N ASN A 27 0.83 11.32 4.55
CA ASN A 27 2.13 11.07 5.18
C ASN A 27 2.86 9.86 4.54
N ALA A 28 2.14 8.79 4.19
CA ALA A 28 2.68 7.61 3.53
C ALA A 28 3.31 7.95 2.16
N GLY A 29 2.54 8.60 1.30
CA GLY A 29 3.03 8.99 -0.02
C GLY A 29 4.14 10.04 0.05
N LYS A 30 4.03 11.04 0.94
CA LYS A 30 5.08 12.02 1.19
C LYS A 30 6.36 11.36 1.69
N GLY A 31 6.26 10.45 2.67
CA GLY A 31 7.40 9.71 3.20
C GLY A 31 8.10 8.89 2.13
N THR A 32 7.34 8.22 1.26
CA THR A 32 7.85 7.49 0.11
C THR A 32 8.60 8.43 -0.85
N ALA A 33 8.00 9.56 -1.21
CA ALA A 33 8.62 10.54 -2.10
C ALA A 33 9.94 11.09 -1.52
N VAL A 34 9.95 11.43 -0.24
CA VAL A 34 11.14 11.94 0.47
C VAL A 34 12.25 10.88 0.49
N PHE A 35 11.93 9.62 0.78
CA PHE A 35 12.91 8.53 0.75
C PHE A 35 13.52 8.38 -0.64
N VAL A 36 12.68 8.25 -1.67
CA VAL A 36 13.12 8.07 -3.05
C VAL A 36 14.00 9.23 -3.51
N PHE A 37 13.55 10.46 -3.28
CA PHE A 37 14.31 11.65 -3.71
C PHE A 37 15.64 11.79 -2.98
N LYS A 38 15.67 11.64 -1.65
CA LYS A 38 16.90 11.78 -0.87
C LYS A 38 17.93 10.72 -1.20
N LYS A 39 17.48 9.47 -1.40
CA LYS A 39 18.38 8.34 -1.60
C LYS A 39 18.89 8.23 -3.01
N TYR A 40 18.03 8.38 -4.01
CA TYR A 40 18.35 8.08 -5.41
C TYR A 40 18.52 9.33 -6.26
N LYS A 41 17.98 10.50 -5.86
CA LYS A 41 18.02 11.76 -6.61
C LYS A 41 17.66 11.57 -8.09
N PRO A 42 16.53 10.91 -8.40
CA PRO A 42 16.16 10.55 -9.75
C PRO A 42 15.84 11.79 -10.59
N LYS A 43 16.14 11.72 -11.88
CA LYS A 43 15.67 12.70 -12.89
C LYS A 43 14.31 12.28 -13.46
N SER A 44 14.03 10.97 -13.45
CA SER A 44 12.81 10.37 -13.99
C SER A 44 12.30 9.26 -13.09
N VAL A 45 10.99 9.28 -12.80
CA VAL A 45 10.31 8.27 -11.99
C VAL A 45 9.04 7.81 -12.71
N THR A 46 8.86 6.50 -12.81
CA THR A 46 7.58 5.90 -13.24
C THR A 46 6.92 5.19 -12.07
N ILE A 47 5.65 5.50 -11.79
CA ILE A 47 4.93 5.02 -10.62
C ILE A 47 3.76 4.14 -11.07
N PHE A 48 3.80 2.85 -10.78
CA PHE A 48 2.72 1.91 -11.06
C PHE A 48 1.73 1.91 -9.91
N CYS A 49 0.51 2.39 -10.17
CA CYS A 49 -0.53 2.54 -9.16
C CYS A 49 -1.67 1.56 -9.36
N GLY A 50 -2.07 0.89 -8.28
CA GLY A 50 -3.24 0.02 -8.23
C GLY A 50 -4.53 0.78 -7.98
N MET A 51 -5.62 0.01 -7.80
CA MET A 51 -6.99 0.54 -7.68
C MET A 51 -7.45 0.74 -6.23
N GLY A 52 -6.62 0.49 -5.24
CA GLY A 52 -6.91 0.63 -3.82
C GLY A 52 -6.08 1.71 -3.14
N ASN A 53 -6.01 1.66 -1.79
CA ASN A 53 -5.29 2.64 -1.00
C ASN A 53 -3.78 2.66 -1.29
N ASN A 54 -3.15 1.51 -1.57
CA ASN A 54 -1.74 1.49 -1.97
C ASN A 54 -1.48 2.31 -3.26
N GLY A 55 -2.41 2.23 -4.24
CA GLY A 55 -2.40 3.15 -5.39
C GLY A 55 -2.59 4.61 -4.98
N GLY A 56 -3.41 4.86 -3.96
CA GLY A 56 -3.59 6.18 -3.35
C GLY A 56 -2.27 6.76 -2.80
N ASP A 57 -1.50 5.94 -2.07
CA ASP A 57 -0.17 6.31 -1.57
C ASP A 57 0.77 6.63 -2.74
N GLY A 58 0.70 5.85 -3.83
CA GLY A 58 1.42 6.10 -5.07
C GLY A 58 1.03 7.43 -5.74
N PHE A 59 -0.25 7.79 -5.77
CA PHE A 59 -0.71 9.09 -6.30
C PHE A 59 -0.20 10.25 -5.47
N VAL A 60 -0.19 10.12 -4.15
CA VAL A 60 0.40 11.12 -3.27
C VAL A 60 1.91 11.22 -3.51
N ALA A 61 2.63 10.10 -3.59
CA ALA A 61 4.06 10.09 -3.88
C ALA A 61 4.37 10.77 -5.22
N ALA A 62 3.56 10.55 -6.26
CA ALA A 62 3.69 11.20 -7.56
C ALA A 62 3.61 12.72 -7.46
N ARG A 63 2.62 13.25 -6.73
CA ARG A 63 2.46 14.71 -6.51
C ARG A 63 3.69 15.33 -5.85
N TYR A 64 4.24 14.67 -4.84
CA TYR A 64 5.43 15.19 -4.17
C TYR A 64 6.68 15.10 -5.04
N LEU A 65 6.90 13.99 -5.74
CA LEU A 65 8.08 13.79 -6.60
C LEU A 65 8.06 14.70 -7.84
N SER A 66 6.89 15.02 -8.39
CA SER A 66 6.76 15.90 -9.56
C SER A 66 7.32 17.31 -9.36
N ASN A 67 7.51 17.75 -8.11
CA ASN A 67 8.17 19.01 -7.82
C ASN A 67 9.72 18.95 -8.02
N TYR A 68 10.28 17.77 -8.17
CA TYR A 68 11.73 17.56 -8.19
C TYR A 68 12.25 16.83 -9.41
N CYS A 69 11.42 16.02 -10.07
CA CYS A 69 11.81 15.21 -11.20
C CYS A 69 10.63 14.96 -12.15
N LYS A 70 10.92 14.45 -13.35
CA LYS A 70 9.88 14.02 -14.28
C LYS A 70 9.17 12.79 -13.69
N CYS A 71 7.87 12.87 -13.51
CA CYS A 71 7.04 11.77 -12.99
C CYS A 71 5.99 11.36 -14.02
N THR A 72 5.88 10.06 -14.28
CA THR A 72 4.80 9.46 -15.06
C THR A 72 4.08 8.44 -14.19
N VAL A 73 2.77 8.53 -14.10
CA VAL A 73 1.92 7.56 -13.39
C VAL A 73 1.37 6.55 -14.38
N VAL A 74 1.63 5.27 -14.13
CA VAL A 74 1.01 4.15 -14.84
C VAL A 74 -0.08 3.58 -13.96
N ILE A 75 -1.34 3.78 -14.33
CA ILE A 75 -2.48 3.20 -13.62
C ILE A 75 -2.83 1.85 -14.25
N VAL A 76 -2.91 0.80 -13.43
CA VAL A 76 -3.01 -0.59 -13.94
C VAL A 76 -4.37 -0.99 -14.52
N LYS A 77 -5.39 -0.16 -14.35
CA LYS A 77 -6.73 -0.30 -14.95
C LYS A 77 -7.30 1.08 -15.23
N ASP A 78 -8.42 1.13 -15.95
CA ASP A 78 -9.17 2.37 -16.13
C ASP A 78 -9.49 3.03 -14.77
N PRO A 79 -9.33 4.36 -14.63
CA PRO A 79 -9.57 5.10 -13.40
C PRO A 79 -10.96 4.90 -12.77
N SER A 80 -11.97 4.56 -13.57
CA SER A 80 -13.32 4.25 -13.06
C SER A 80 -13.34 3.04 -12.11
N HIS A 81 -12.30 2.19 -12.17
CA HIS A 81 -12.14 1.03 -11.29
C HIS A 81 -11.46 1.36 -9.94
N ILE A 82 -11.14 2.62 -9.66
CA ILE A 82 -10.60 3.00 -8.34
C ILE A 82 -11.66 2.71 -7.26
N LYS A 83 -11.27 1.86 -6.31
CA LYS A 83 -12.20 1.24 -5.35
C LYS A 83 -12.52 2.10 -4.14
N THR A 84 -11.55 2.89 -3.67
CA THR A 84 -11.69 3.66 -2.44
C THR A 84 -11.85 5.14 -2.76
N GLU A 85 -12.71 5.82 -2.00
CA GLU A 85 -12.93 7.26 -2.15
C GLU A 85 -11.64 8.04 -1.94
N LEU A 86 -10.83 7.62 -0.98
CA LEU A 86 -9.56 8.25 -0.64
C LEU A 86 -8.55 8.19 -1.80
N ALA A 87 -8.39 7.01 -2.44
CA ALA A 87 -7.55 6.88 -3.63
C ALA A 87 -8.11 7.71 -4.80
N ARG A 88 -9.43 7.76 -4.99
CA ARG A 88 -10.06 8.56 -6.03
C ARG A 88 -9.79 10.05 -5.85
N LYS A 89 -9.98 10.59 -4.64
CA LYS A 89 -9.64 11.98 -4.32
C LYS A 89 -8.17 12.31 -4.62
N ASN A 90 -7.25 11.39 -4.31
CA ASN A 90 -5.84 11.60 -4.60
C ASN A 90 -5.49 11.46 -6.09
N PHE A 91 -6.19 10.60 -6.83
CA PHE A 91 -6.08 10.53 -8.28
C PHE A 91 -6.54 11.85 -8.96
N GLU A 92 -7.65 12.41 -8.50
CA GLU A 92 -8.18 13.69 -9.04
C GLU A 92 -7.22 14.86 -8.82
N LYS A 93 -6.35 14.78 -7.80
CA LYS A 93 -5.29 15.78 -7.54
C LYS A 93 -4.09 15.68 -8.51
N LEU A 94 -4.04 14.66 -9.40
CA LEU A 94 -2.96 14.49 -10.40
C LEU A 94 -3.18 15.30 -11.68
N LYS A 95 -4.10 16.26 -11.70
CA LYS A 95 -4.38 17.09 -12.88
C LYS A 95 -3.11 17.76 -13.42
N GLY A 96 -2.84 17.57 -14.72
CA GLY A 96 -1.66 18.10 -15.38
C GLY A 96 -0.41 17.23 -15.30
N MET A 97 -0.46 16.06 -14.68
CA MET A 97 0.62 15.08 -14.69
C MET A 97 0.47 14.11 -15.88
N ASP A 98 1.59 13.52 -16.30
CA ASP A 98 1.63 12.44 -17.29
C ASP A 98 1.01 11.17 -16.69
N ILE A 99 -0.15 10.77 -17.20
CA ILE A 99 -0.86 9.54 -16.74
C ILE A 99 -1.05 8.60 -17.93
N VAL A 100 -0.66 7.36 -17.77
CA VAL A 100 -0.81 6.28 -18.75
C VAL A 100 -1.68 5.17 -18.14
N VAL A 101 -2.70 4.72 -18.85
CA VAL A 101 -3.47 3.54 -18.46
C VAL A 101 -2.79 2.30 -19.05
N TYR A 102 -2.44 1.34 -18.20
CA TYR A 102 -1.84 0.09 -18.62
C TYR A 102 -2.84 -0.74 -19.44
N ASN A 103 -2.46 -1.09 -20.66
CA ASN A 103 -3.18 -2.04 -21.50
C ASN A 103 -2.19 -2.76 -22.43
N GLN A 104 -2.66 -3.77 -23.15
CA GLN A 104 -1.79 -4.54 -24.05
C GLN A 104 -1.39 -3.76 -25.31
N GLU A 105 -2.20 -2.79 -25.74
CA GLU A 105 -1.95 -2.00 -26.94
C GLU A 105 -0.78 -1.02 -26.76
N ASN A 106 -0.51 -0.58 -25.52
CA ASN A 106 0.57 0.36 -25.20
C ASN A 106 1.75 -0.26 -24.45
N ILE A 107 1.86 -1.59 -24.45
CA ILE A 107 2.91 -2.29 -23.70
C ILE A 107 4.33 -1.85 -24.11
N ASP A 108 4.56 -1.63 -25.40
CA ASP A 108 5.89 -1.20 -25.90
C ASP A 108 6.25 0.21 -25.42
N ASP A 109 5.28 1.10 -25.28
CA ASP A 109 5.52 2.44 -24.73
C ASP A 109 5.77 2.39 -23.24
N ILE A 110 5.10 1.50 -22.52
CA ILE A 110 5.36 1.25 -21.09
C ILE A 110 6.75 0.66 -20.88
N ILE A 111 7.21 -0.27 -21.73
CA ILE A 111 8.57 -0.80 -21.69
C ILE A 111 9.59 0.35 -21.89
N LYS A 112 9.37 1.23 -22.86
CA LYS A 112 10.24 2.40 -23.06
C LYS A 112 10.24 3.36 -21.85
N LEU A 113 9.11 3.51 -21.15
CA LEU A 113 9.03 4.30 -19.91
C LEU A 113 9.89 3.67 -18.82
N ILE A 114 9.78 2.35 -18.62
CA ILE A 114 10.57 1.59 -17.66
C ILE A 114 12.08 1.75 -17.95
N GLU A 115 12.48 1.59 -19.21
CA GLU A 115 13.89 1.70 -19.63
C GLU A 115 14.48 3.11 -19.42
N LYS A 116 13.65 4.15 -19.52
CA LYS A 116 14.04 5.56 -19.34
C LYS A 116 13.97 6.04 -17.90
N SER A 117 13.41 5.25 -17.01
CA SER A 117 13.26 5.63 -15.60
C SER A 117 14.52 5.35 -14.80
N ASP A 118 14.91 6.30 -13.96
CA ASP A 118 15.96 6.09 -12.96
C ASP A 118 15.39 5.25 -11.79
N VAL A 119 14.14 5.54 -11.41
CA VAL A 119 13.41 4.81 -10.36
C VAL A 119 12.02 4.44 -10.85
N ILE A 120 11.61 3.23 -10.51
CA ILE A 120 10.24 2.74 -10.65
C ILE A 120 9.66 2.57 -9.26
N ILE A 121 8.43 3.00 -9.06
CA ILE A 121 7.71 2.79 -7.81
C ILE A 121 6.57 1.80 -8.05
N ASP A 122 6.56 0.71 -7.30
CA ASP A 122 5.47 -0.24 -7.22
C ASP A 122 4.52 0.16 -6.09
N ALA A 123 3.40 0.72 -6.44
CA ALA A 123 2.28 1.09 -5.57
C ALA A 123 1.00 0.38 -6.03
N MET A 124 1.10 -0.87 -6.49
CA MET A 124 -0.05 -1.57 -7.07
C MET A 124 -0.92 -2.22 -6.00
N LEU A 125 -0.36 -3.12 -5.20
CA LEU A 125 -1.09 -3.85 -4.16
C LEU A 125 -0.29 -3.87 -2.86
N GLY A 126 -0.92 -3.52 -1.74
CA GLY A 126 -0.37 -3.62 -0.39
C GLY A 126 -0.76 -4.93 0.31
N VAL A 127 -0.73 -4.94 1.64
CA VAL A 127 -0.98 -6.13 2.51
C VAL A 127 -2.37 -6.77 2.36
N GLY A 128 -3.30 -6.17 1.64
CA GLY A 128 -4.67 -6.69 1.48
C GLY A 128 -4.83 -7.77 0.41
N LEU A 129 -3.75 -8.25 -0.22
CA LEU A 129 -3.84 -9.30 -1.23
C LEU A 129 -4.12 -10.66 -0.58
N SER A 130 -5.12 -11.36 -1.11
CA SER A 130 -5.41 -12.75 -0.77
C SER A 130 -5.49 -13.60 -2.03
N GLY A 131 -4.81 -14.75 -2.03
CA GLY A 131 -4.74 -15.67 -3.16
C GLY A 131 -3.72 -15.24 -4.23
N GLU A 132 -3.86 -15.78 -5.44
CA GLU A 132 -2.92 -15.55 -6.55
C GLU A 132 -3.14 -14.18 -7.20
N LEU A 133 -2.05 -13.64 -7.77
CA LEU A 133 -2.10 -12.45 -8.60
C LEU A 133 -2.92 -12.71 -9.88
N ARG A 134 -3.84 -11.79 -10.16
CA ARG A 134 -4.67 -11.80 -11.37
C ARG A 134 -4.24 -10.69 -12.31
N GLU A 135 -4.61 -10.82 -13.60
CA GLU A 135 -4.39 -9.75 -14.57
C GLU A 135 -5.16 -8.46 -14.20
N PRO A 136 -4.57 -7.31 -14.50
CA PRO A 136 -3.27 -7.10 -15.16
C PRO A 136 -2.06 -7.04 -14.21
N TYR A 137 -2.25 -7.20 -12.90
CA TYR A 137 -1.16 -7.12 -11.91
C TYR A 137 -0.08 -8.16 -12.15
N LYS A 138 -0.47 -9.38 -12.55
CA LYS A 138 0.47 -10.45 -12.89
C LYS A 138 1.43 -10.01 -14.00
N SER A 139 0.90 -9.55 -15.12
CA SER A 139 1.71 -9.06 -16.25
C SER A 139 2.58 -7.86 -15.86
N CYS A 140 2.08 -6.94 -15.03
CA CYS A 140 2.88 -5.82 -14.52
C CYS A 140 4.06 -6.30 -13.67
N VAL A 141 3.84 -7.26 -12.75
CA VAL A 141 4.92 -7.83 -11.92
C VAL A 141 5.99 -8.52 -12.77
N GLU A 142 5.56 -9.35 -13.73
CA GLU A 142 6.47 -10.02 -14.66
C GLU A 142 7.30 -9.01 -15.47
N LEU A 143 6.68 -7.93 -15.94
CA LEU A 143 7.34 -6.86 -16.67
C LEU A 143 8.36 -6.12 -15.80
N LEU A 144 7.97 -5.70 -14.60
CA LEU A 144 8.83 -4.94 -13.70
C LEU A 144 10.01 -5.76 -13.18
N ASN A 145 9.83 -7.06 -12.97
CA ASN A 145 10.93 -7.94 -12.58
C ASN A 145 11.98 -8.15 -13.71
N LYS A 146 11.61 -7.91 -14.97
CA LYS A 146 12.54 -7.95 -16.12
C LYS A 146 13.28 -6.64 -16.37
N ARG A 147 13.07 -5.61 -15.55
CA ARG A 147 13.78 -4.33 -15.68
C ARG A 147 15.31 -4.50 -15.66
N ASN A 148 16.03 -3.66 -16.41
CA ASN A 148 17.49 -3.77 -16.51
C ASN A 148 18.24 -2.85 -15.53
N LYS A 149 17.93 -1.54 -15.53
CA LYS A 149 18.74 -0.51 -14.84
C LYS A 149 17.99 0.26 -13.77
N ALA A 150 16.67 0.42 -13.93
CA ALA A 150 15.88 1.21 -13.01
C ALA A 150 15.86 0.58 -11.61
N THR A 151 16.04 1.40 -10.58
CA THR A 151 15.81 0.97 -9.20
C THR A 151 14.31 0.79 -8.96
N LEU A 152 13.88 -0.34 -8.39
CA LEU A 152 12.49 -0.62 -8.08
C LEU A 152 12.24 -0.48 -6.58
N VAL A 153 11.34 0.44 -6.23
CA VAL A 153 10.94 0.71 -4.85
C VAL A 153 9.48 0.33 -4.67
N SER A 154 9.18 -0.58 -3.76
CA SER A 154 7.80 -0.94 -3.42
C SER A 154 7.26 -0.09 -2.28
N VAL A 155 5.96 0.21 -2.36
CA VAL A 155 5.18 0.96 -1.36
C VAL A 155 4.40 -0.02 -0.50
N ASP A 156 4.51 0.11 0.82
CA ASP A 156 3.92 -0.74 1.86
C ASP A 156 4.55 -2.15 1.88
N VAL A 157 4.30 -2.95 0.86
CA VAL A 157 4.92 -4.25 0.60
C VAL A 157 5.10 -4.45 -0.91
N PRO A 158 6.05 -5.28 -1.36
CA PRO A 158 6.13 -5.67 -2.76
C PRO A 158 4.82 -6.30 -3.23
N THR A 159 4.29 -5.83 -4.36
CA THR A 159 3.08 -6.41 -4.94
C THR A 159 3.24 -7.91 -5.15
N GLY A 160 2.33 -8.69 -4.59
CA GLY A 160 2.37 -10.15 -4.64
C GLY A 160 3.15 -10.81 -3.51
N LEU A 161 3.63 -10.07 -2.51
CA LEU A 161 4.31 -10.66 -1.34
C LEU A 161 3.48 -11.80 -0.74
N GLY A 162 4.12 -12.94 -0.49
CA GLY A 162 3.46 -14.13 0.06
C GLY A 162 2.71 -15.00 -0.97
N THR A 163 2.76 -14.65 -2.25
CA THR A 163 2.21 -15.47 -3.35
C THR A 163 3.32 -16.14 -4.16
N ASN A 164 2.93 -16.93 -5.18
CA ASN A 164 3.87 -17.58 -6.10
C ASN A 164 4.59 -16.61 -7.06
N LEU A 165 4.15 -15.37 -7.16
CA LEU A 165 4.74 -14.32 -7.98
C LEU A 165 4.66 -12.98 -7.26
N SER A 166 5.81 -12.37 -7.00
CA SER A 166 5.90 -11.05 -6.38
C SER A 166 6.93 -10.17 -7.06
N ILE A 167 6.81 -8.87 -6.85
CA ILE A 167 7.87 -7.91 -7.14
C ILE A 167 9.12 -8.29 -6.33
N ILE A 168 10.28 -8.20 -6.97
CA ILE A 168 11.60 -8.26 -6.33
C ILE A 168 12.13 -6.83 -6.31
N ALA A 169 11.93 -6.17 -5.17
CA ALA A 169 12.27 -4.76 -4.98
C ALA A 169 13.75 -4.58 -4.58
N ASP A 170 14.34 -3.45 -4.97
CA ASP A 170 15.63 -3.01 -4.46
C ASP A 170 15.49 -2.34 -3.07
N ALA A 171 14.32 -1.74 -2.83
CA ALA A 171 13.93 -1.22 -1.53
C ALA A 171 12.41 -1.27 -1.37
N THR A 172 11.95 -1.30 -0.12
CA THR A 172 10.53 -1.21 0.22
C THR A 172 10.34 -0.13 1.29
N VAL A 173 9.46 0.82 1.02
CA VAL A 173 9.01 1.82 1.99
C VAL A 173 7.75 1.29 2.62
N THR A 174 7.85 0.85 3.86
CA THR A 174 6.72 0.32 4.64
C THR A 174 6.31 1.30 5.72
N PHE A 175 5.06 1.28 6.14
CA PHE A 175 4.48 2.27 7.02
C PHE A 175 4.27 1.70 8.41
N HIS A 176 4.62 2.50 9.43
CA HIS A 176 4.46 2.21 10.84
C HIS A 176 5.35 1.05 11.35
N ASP A 177 5.20 -0.18 10.83
CA ASP A 177 6.00 -1.34 11.22
C ASP A 177 6.19 -2.31 10.04
N ILE A 178 7.12 -3.25 10.19
CA ILE A 178 7.38 -4.34 9.24
C ILE A 178 6.17 -5.26 9.17
N LYS A 179 5.74 -5.60 7.95
CA LYS A 179 4.60 -6.50 7.71
C LYS A 179 5.05 -7.96 7.74
N GLU A 180 4.12 -8.82 8.11
CA GLU A 180 4.35 -10.27 8.06
C GLU A 180 4.74 -10.72 6.65
N GLY A 181 5.72 -11.62 6.55
CA GLY A 181 6.24 -12.13 5.28
C GLY A 181 7.30 -11.28 4.61
N MET A 182 7.56 -10.03 5.05
CA MET A 182 8.65 -9.22 4.50
C MET A 182 10.00 -9.84 4.83
N ASN A 183 10.85 -9.95 3.80
CA ASN A 183 12.21 -10.44 3.91
C ASN A 183 13.12 -9.67 2.96
N LYS A 184 14.44 -9.79 3.15
CA LYS A 184 15.42 -9.03 2.39
C LYS A 184 15.49 -9.44 0.91
N GLU A 185 15.21 -10.69 0.60
CA GLU A 185 15.29 -11.24 -0.75
C GLU A 185 14.22 -10.62 -1.68
N THR A 186 13.03 -10.40 -1.13
CA THR A 186 11.89 -9.85 -1.89
C THR A 186 11.76 -8.34 -1.74
N CYS A 187 12.01 -7.82 -0.53
CA CYS A 187 11.78 -6.41 -0.20
C CYS A 187 13.00 -5.51 -0.40
N GLY A 188 14.21 -6.08 -0.58
CA GLY A 188 15.45 -5.34 -0.61
C GLY A 188 15.71 -4.61 0.71
N GLU A 189 16.12 -3.34 0.63
CA GLU A 189 16.27 -2.49 1.82
C GLU A 189 14.90 -2.06 2.34
N ILE A 190 14.59 -2.37 3.59
CA ILE A 190 13.31 -1.99 4.21
C ILE A 190 13.48 -0.66 4.94
N LYS A 191 12.68 0.33 4.54
CA LYS A 191 12.56 1.63 5.18
C LYS A 191 11.20 1.76 5.86
N ILE A 192 11.18 1.86 7.17
CA ILE A 192 9.96 2.16 7.93
C ILE A 192 9.79 3.68 7.94
N VAL A 193 8.59 4.13 7.58
CA VAL A 193 8.15 5.52 7.64
C VAL A 193 7.02 5.64 8.66
N ASP A 194 7.22 6.55 9.61
CA ASP A 194 6.14 6.95 10.53
C ASP A 194 5.12 7.79 9.76
N ILE A 195 3.88 7.32 9.73
CA ILE A 195 2.77 7.99 9.05
C ILE A 195 1.86 8.75 10.01
N GLY A 196 2.17 8.75 11.30
CA GLY A 196 1.43 9.50 12.32
C GLY A 196 0.27 8.71 12.93
N ILE A 197 0.37 7.39 13.03
CA ILE A 197 -0.57 6.58 13.81
C ILE A 197 -0.47 7.02 15.27
N PRO A 198 -1.58 7.46 15.92
CA PRO A 198 -1.51 7.92 17.30
C PRO A 198 -1.23 6.75 18.25
N LYS A 199 -0.43 7.00 19.26
CA LYS A 199 -0.06 5.97 20.25
C LYS A 199 -1.28 5.33 20.92
N ASP A 200 -2.36 6.07 21.08
CA ASP A 200 -3.61 5.57 21.66
C ASP A 200 -4.25 4.50 20.76
N ALA A 201 -4.10 4.60 19.43
CA ALA A 201 -4.57 3.59 18.49
C ALA A 201 -3.82 2.26 18.59
N GLU A 202 -2.59 2.29 19.09
CA GLU A 202 -1.77 1.08 19.35
C GLU A 202 -2.02 0.50 20.75
N THR A 203 -2.37 1.35 21.71
CA THR A 203 -2.39 1.00 23.14
C THR A 203 -3.77 0.55 23.60
N TYR A 204 -4.82 1.16 23.07
CA TYR A 204 -6.19 0.92 23.53
C TYR A 204 -7.01 0.17 22.49
N VAL A 205 -7.83 -0.76 22.98
CA VAL A 205 -8.85 -1.41 22.16
C VAL A 205 -9.87 -0.37 21.70
N GLY A 206 -10.15 -0.34 20.41
CA GLY A 206 -11.03 0.63 19.80
C GLY A 206 -12.06 0.00 18.85
N PRO A 207 -12.72 0.78 18.02
CA PRO A 207 -13.70 0.26 17.05
C PRO A 207 -13.05 -0.64 15.98
N GLY A 208 -11.73 -0.56 15.79
CA GLY A 208 -10.99 -1.37 14.84
C GLY A 208 -11.06 -2.85 15.17
N GLU A 209 -10.79 -3.24 16.41
CA GLU A 209 -10.85 -4.63 16.89
C GLU A 209 -12.27 -5.18 16.76
N LEU A 210 -13.27 -4.39 17.11
CA LEU A 210 -14.68 -4.80 16.96
C LEU A 210 -15.04 -5.03 15.49
N LYS A 211 -14.56 -4.19 14.59
CA LYS A 211 -14.89 -4.27 13.16
C LYS A 211 -14.15 -5.40 12.45
N VAL A 212 -12.91 -5.69 12.86
CA VAL A 212 -12.02 -6.65 12.18
C VAL A 212 -12.07 -8.03 12.82
N TYR A 213 -12.06 -8.11 14.15
CA TYR A 213 -11.92 -9.37 14.88
C TYR A 213 -13.21 -9.90 15.49
N TYR A 214 -14.25 -9.05 15.62
CA TYR A 214 -15.52 -9.52 16.20
C TYR A 214 -16.13 -10.63 15.33
N PRO A 215 -16.33 -11.83 15.88
CA PRO A 215 -16.87 -12.95 15.12
C PRO A 215 -18.32 -12.66 14.74
N LYS A 216 -18.64 -12.76 13.46
CA LYS A 216 -20.04 -12.68 13.00
C LYS A 216 -20.68 -14.05 13.17
N PRO A 217 -21.67 -14.21 14.08
CA PRO A 217 -22.36 -15.49 14.26
C PRO A 217 -23.06 -15.91 12.96
N SER A 218 -23.02 -17.19 12.63
CA SER A 218 -23.82 -17.72 11.53
C SER A 218 -25.33 -17.54 11.86
N PRO A 219 -26.19 -17.25 10.88
CA PRO A 219 -27.64 -17.18 11.09
C PRO A 219 -28.24 -18.45 11.74
N THR A 220 -27.56 -19.59 11.58
CA THR A 220 -27.95 -20.89 12.15
C THR A 220 -27.20 -21.24 13.44
N SER A 221 -26.37 -20.33 13.97
CA SER A 221 -25.62 -20.56 15.19
C SER A 221 -26.52 -20.41 16.43
N HIS A 222 -26.13 -21.09 17.51
CA HIS A 222 -26.79 -21.02 18.80
C HIS A 222 -25.78 -20.71 19.92
N LYS A 223 -26.24 -20.38 21.11
CA LYS A 223 -25.43 -19.94 22.24
C LYS A 223 -24.21 -20.82 22.55
N GLY A 224 -24.31 -22.13 22.37
CA GLY A 224 -23.19 -23.07 22.60
C GLY A 224 -22.12 -23.09 21.50
N LYS A 225 -22.45 -22.58 20.28
CA LYS A 225 -21.48 -22.46 19.16
C LYS A 225 -20.76 -21.11 19.11
N ASN A 226 -21.32 -20.10 19.77
CA ASN A 226 -20.78 -18.73 19.74
C ASN A 226 -19.73 -18.48 20.84
N GLY A 227 -19.34 -19.51 21.56
CA GLY A 227 -18.34 -19.44 22.62
C GLY A 227 -18.96 -19.36 24.03
N VAL A 228 -18.10 -19.52 25.02
CA VAL A 228 -18.44 -19.39 26.45
C VAL A 228 -17.49 -18.36 27.06
N LEU A 229 -18.03 -17.34 27.68
CA LEU A 229 -17.26 -16.34 28.42
C LEU A 229 -17.24 -16.65 29.90
N LEU A 230 -16.06 -16.83 30.47
CA LEU A 230 -15.86 -16.86 31.90
C LEU A 230 -15.27 -15.50 32.35
N VAL A 231 -15.98 -14.82 33.22
CA VAL A 231 -15.50 -13.59 33.83
C VAL A 231 -15.10 -13.88 35.26
N ILE A 232 -13.81 -13.66 35.57
CA ILE A 232 -13.28 -13.73 36.94
C ILE A 232 -12.81 -12.33 37.29
N GLY A 233 -13.42 -11.74 38.27
CA GLY A 233 -13.06 -10.41 38.72
C GLY A 233 -13.71 -10.11 40.09
N GLY A 234 -13.18 -9.13 40.74
CA GLY A 234 -13.62 -8.65 42.05
C GLY A 234 -12.42 -8.25 42.88
N GLY A 235 -12.47 -7.10 43.49
CA GLY A 235 -11.46 -6.59 44.41
C GLY A 235 -12.14 -5.93 45.59
N PRO A 236 -11.46 -5.85 46.75
CA PRO A 236 -11.92 -5.02 47.81
C PRO A 236 -11.87 -3.56 47.35
N TYR A 237 -12.88 -2.77 47.70
CA TYR A 237 -12.89 -1.34 47.52
C TYR A 237 -11.93 -0.69 48.49
#